data_c02dda2d1dc8951cec8aa9e367f5cecb
#
_entry.id   c02dda2d1dc8951cec8aa9e367f5cecb
#
_cell.length_a   1.000
_cell.length_b   1.000
_cell.length_c   1.000
_cell.angle_alpha   90.00
_cell.angle_beta   90.00
_cell.angle_gamma   90.00
#
_symmetry.space_group_name_H-M   'P 1'
#
loop_
_entity.id
_entity.type
_entity.pdbx_description
1 polymer ?
#
loop_
_entity_poly.entity_id
_entity_poly.type
_entity_poly.pdbx_seq_one_letter_code
_entity_poly.pdbx_strand_id
1 'polypeptide(L)'
;MKKLLFISLAAIAMVFCMSSCGSKPTPSSITEDCIESVKKGDYKSFIDVFNVNDEEKAQLVQLFELKGKEAIEGEGGITGYQILSEEISEDGQQATVKAEIEYGNGKKDKQNFDFELVDGVWKLVLKK
;
A
#
# COMPACT_ATOMS: atom_id res chain seq x y z
N MET A 1 -24.35 -3.12 -4.00
CA MET A 1 -23.98 -3.35 -4.15
C MET A 1 -23.35 -4.01 -4.06
N LYS A 2 -23.10 -4.13 -3.80
CA LYS A 2 -22.56 -4.62 -3.87
C LYS A 2 -22.11 -5.42 -3.61
N LYS A 3 -22.07 -5.83 -3.20
CA LYS A 3 -21.70 -6.59 -3.02
C LYS A 3 -21.18 -7.43 -3.37
N LEU A 4 -21.31 -7.86 -3.43
CA LEU A 4 -20.90 -8.53 -3.96
C LEU A 4 -19.80 -8.93 -4.33
N LEU A 5 -19.36 -8.68 -4.30
CA LEU A 5 -18.21 -8.59 -4.55
C LEU A 5 -17.42 -9.49 -3.85
N PHE A 6 -17.53 -9.55 -2.75
CA PHE A 6 -16.81 -10.25 -1.92
C PHE A 6 -16.57 -11.56 -2.32
N ILE A 7 -17.27 -11.94 -2.94
CA ILE A 7 -17.20 -13.14 -3.39
C ILE A 7 -15.94 -13.39 -3.96
N SER A 8 -15.62 -12.58 -4.77
CA SER A 8 -14.47 -12.76 -5.50
C SER A 8 -13.39 -12.92 -4.56
N LEU A 9 -13.57 -12.47 -3.42
CA LEU A 9 -12.63 -12.56 -2.50
C LEU A 9 -12.10 -13.88 -2.34
N ALA A 10 -12.94 -14.76 -2.13
CA ALA A 10 -12.51 -16.05 -1.85
C ALA A 10 -11.61 -16.52 -2.92
N ALA A 11 -12.03 -16.29 -4.09
CA ALA A 11 -11.29 -16.75 -5.19
C ALA A 11 -9.90 -16.23 -5.14
N ILE A 12 -9.78 -15.07 -4.77
CA ILE A 12 -8.54 -14.45 -4.71
C ILE A 12 -7.60 -15.14 -3.82
N ALA A 13 -8.09 -15.56 -2.74
CA ALA A 13 -7.27 -16.19 -1.76
C ALA A 13 -6.50 -17.29 -2.40
N MET A 14 -7.12 -17.96 -3.27
CA MET A 14 -6.49 -19.06 -3.84
C MET A 14 -5.42 -18.63 -4.70
N VAL A 15 -5.73 -17.77 -5.52
CA VAL A 15 -4.80 -17.33 -6.47
C VAL A 15 -3.60 -16.88 -5.73
N PHE A 16 -3.83 -16.30 -4.65
CA PHE A 16 -2.80 -15.83 -3.86
C PHE A 16 -1.78 -16.88 -3.53
N CYS A 17 -2.22 -18.01 -3.17
CA CYS A 17 -1.32 -19.05 -2.77
C CYS A 17 -0.42 -19.40 -3.94
N MET A 18 -0.96 -19.30 -5.09
CA MET A 18 -0.21 -19.70 -6.25
C MET A 18 0.78 -18.64 -6.47
N SER A 19 0.36 -17.47 -6.45
CA SER A 19 1.23 -16.39 -6.79
C SER A 19 2.44 -16.39 -5.91
N SER A 20 2.36 -17.00 -4.77
CA SER A 20 3.49 -16.97 -3.89
C SER A 20 4.66 -17.65 -4.58
N CYS A 21 4.38 -18.44 -5.55
CA CYS A 21 5.47 -19.12 -6.23
C CYS A 21 5.94 -18.22 -7.36
N GLY A 22 5.16 -17.24 -7.69
CA GLY A 22 5.47 -16.38 -8.78
C GLY A 22 6.43 -15.33 -8.33
N SER A 23 6.95 -14.61 -9.20
CA SER A 23 7.90 -13.60 -8.87
C SER A 23 7.29 -12.22 -8.83
N LYS A 24 6.04 -12.08 -9.22
CA LYS A 24 5.45 -10.74 -9.26
C LYS A 24 4.91 -10.30 -7.92
N PRO A 25 5.17 -9.05 -7.54
CA PRO A 25 4.66 -8.54 -6.28
C PRO A 25 3.14 -8.43 -6.33
N THR A 26 2.50 -8.64 -5.21
CA THR A 26 1.05 -8.49 -5.11
C THR A 26 0.77 -7.14 -4.45
N PRO A 27 -0.45 -6.62 -4.55
CA PRO A 27 -0.78 -5.36 -3.88
C PRO A 27 -0.46 -5.42 -2.38
N SER A 28 -0.74 -6.56 -1.73
CA SER A 28 -0.46 -6.69 -0.31
C SER A 28 1.04 -6.63 -0.04
N SER A 29 1.85 -7.31 -0.84
CA SER A 29 3.28 -7.30 -0.61
C SER A 29 3.87 -5.91 -0.86
N ILE A 30 3.32 -5.19 -1.84
CA ILE A 30 3.79 -3.83 -2.12
C ILE A 30 3.41 -2.93 -0.94
N THR A 31 2.21 -3.12 -0.37
CA THR A 31 1.77 -2.33 0.77
C THR A 31 2.72 -2.58 1.95
N GLU A 32 3.09 -3.83 2.18
CA GLU A 32 3.99 -4.15 3.27
C GLU A 32 5.34 -3.47 3.06
N ASP A 33 5.85 -3.51 1.84
CA ASP A 33 7.12 -2.89 1.52
C ASP A 33 7.03 -1.37 1.71
N CYS A 34 5.89 -0.77 1.36
CA CYS A 34 5.68 0.65 1.52
C CYS A 34 5.73 1.02 3.01
N ILE A 35 5.04 0.26 3.85
CA ILE A 35 4.99 0.55 5.27
C ILE A 35 6.38 0.38 5.87
N GLU A 36 7.10 -0.67 5.45
CA GLU A 36 8.44 -0.89 5.96
C GLU A 36 9.38 0.24 5.53
N SER A 37 9.22 0.73 4.30
CA SER A 37 10.06 1.81 3.81
C SER A 37 9.82 3.08 4.62
N VAL A 38 8.56 3.40 4.87
CA VAL A 38 8.20 4.58 5.65
C VAL A 38 8.71 4.43 7.07
N LYS A 39 8.62 3.22 7.62
CA LYS A 39 9.05 2.94 8.97
C LYS A 39 10.57 3.20 9.10
N LYS A 40 11.32 2.89 8.06
CA LYS A 40 12.75 3.10 8.07
C LYS A 40 13.15 4.53 7.69
N GLY A 41 12.19 5.31 7.24
CA GLY A 41 12.47 6.66 6.79
C GLY A 41 12.90 6.72 5.32
N ASP A 42 12.73 5.62 4.58
CA ASP A 42 13.12 5.56 3.18
C ASP A 42 11.91 5.96 2.32
N TYR A 43 11.61 7.25 2.31
CA TYR A 43 10.45 7.74 1.58
C TYR A 43 10.60 7.62 0.08
N LYS A 44 11.83 7.58 -0.40
CA LYS A 44 12.06 7.49 -1.83
C LYS A 44 11.54 6.14 -2.35
N SER A 45 11.83 5.05 -1.65
CA SER A 45 11.36 3.73 -2.06
C SER A 45 9.84 3.66 -1.98
N PHE A 46 9.26 4.31 -1.00
CA PHE A 46 7.82 4.34 -0.83
C PHE A 46 7.19 5.07 -2.01
N ILE A 47 7.73 6.22 -2.39
CA ILE A 47 7.16 7.03 -3.46
C ILE A 47 7.40 6.41 -4.84
N ASP A 48 8.43 5.60 -4.99
CA ASP A 48 8.73 4.96 -6.25
C ASP A 48 7.61 4.06 -6.76
N VAL A 49 6.75 3.56 -5.89
CA VAL A 49 5.67 2.69 -6.33
C VAL A 49 4.45 3.47 -6.79
N PHE A 50 4.48 4.80 -6.67
CA PHE A 50 3.34 5.60 -7.09
C PHE A 50 3.32 5.78 -8.61
N ASN A 51 2.12 5.91 -9.16
CA ASN A 51 1.95 6.09 -10.58
C ASN A 51 1.98 7.59 -10.90
N VAL A 52 3.15 8.18 -10.78
CA VAL A 52 3.35 9.60 -11.06
C VAL A 52 4.68 9.75 -11.78
N ASN A 53 4.93 10.87 -12.40
CA ASN A 53 6.16 11.05 -13.15
C ASN A 53 7.33 11.38 -12.20
N ASP A 54 8.54 11.37 -12.71
CA ASP A 54 9.72 11.58 -11.90
C ASP A 54 9.76 12.92 -11.16
N GLU A 55 9.25 13.96 -11.80
CA GLU A 55 9.22 15.26 -11.19
C GLU A 55 8.30 15.27 -9.99
N GLU A 56 7.13 14.64 -10.15
CA GLU A 56 6.17 14.56 -9.07
C GLU A 56 6.72 13.68 -7.95
N LYS A 57 7.47 12.64 -8.29
CA LYS A 57 8.05 11.77 -7.29
C LYS A 57 9.01 12.56 -6.42
N ALA A 58 9.83 13.40 -7.04
CA ALA A 58 10.80 14.18 -6.29
C ALA A 58 10.09 15.12 -5.33
N GLN A 59 9.00 15.73 -5.77
CA GLN A 59 8.24 16.64 -4.94
C GLN A 59 7.60 15.91 -3.76
N LEU A 60 7.06 14.71 -4.02
CA LEU A 60 6.42 13.93 -2.99
C LEU A 60 7.44 13.47 -1.95
N VAL A 61 8.64 13.09 -2.39
CA VAL A 61 9.67 12.65 -1.46
C VAL A 61 10.01 13.80 -0.51
N GLN A 62 10.16 15.03 -1.04
CA GLN A 62 10.48 16.16 -0.21
C GLN A 62 9.35 16.42 0.79
N LEU A 63 8.13 16.34 0.33
CA LEU A 63 6.98 16.61 1.18
C LEU A 63 6.92 15.60 2.32
N PHE A 64 7.13 14.32 2.00
CA PHE A 64 7.08 13.30 3.02
C PHE A 64 8.27 13.40 3.99
N GLU A 65 9.41 13.79 3.50
CA GLU A 65 10.57 13.93 4.37
C GLU A 65 10.38 15.07 5.36
N LEU A 66 9.64 16.10 4.95
CA LEU A 66 9.40 17.20 5.83
C LEU A 66 8.18 17.00 6.71
N LYS A 67 7.05 16.72 6.11
CA LYS A 67 5.81 16.60 6.85
C LYS A 67 5.42 15.22 7.31
N GLY A 68 5.66 14.23 6.48
CA GLY A 68 5.31 12.86 6.82
C GLY A 68 6.16 12.36 7.99
N LYS A 69 7.44 12.67 7.93
CA LYS A 69 8.34 12.22 8.97
C LYS A 69 7.95 12.85 10.30
N GLU A 70 7.64 14.14 10.28
CA GLU A 70 7.26 14.84 11.47
C GLU A 70 5.99 14.27 12.08
N ALA A 71 5.01 13.99 11.23
CA ALA A 71 3.73 13.46 11.69
C ALA A 71 3.93 12.06 12.31
N ILE A 72 4.72 11.23 11.66
CA ILE A 72 4.94 9.87 12.15
C ILE A 72 5.75 9.89 13.45
N GLU A 73 6.77 10.71 13.53
CA GLU A 73 7.57 10.79 14.73
C GLU A 73 6.75 11.37 15.89
N GLY A 74 5.81 12.25 15.57
CA GLY A 74 4.93 12.82 16.58
C GLY A 74 4.04 11.76 17.23
N GLU A 75 3.80 10.65 16.53
CA GLU A 75 2.99 9.57 17.06
C GLU A 75 3.88 8.47 17.67
N GLY A 76 5.16 8.69 17.71
CA GLY A 76 6.07 7.70 18.28
C GLY A 76 6.68 6.74 17.28
N GLY A 77 6.52 7.02 16.01
CA GLY A 77 7.04 6.15 14.95
C GLY A 77 6.10 4.97 14.70
N ILE A 78 6.34 4.24 13.64
CA ILE A 78 5.53 3.07 13.32
C ILE A 78 6.17 1.87 14.02
N THR A 79 5.41 1.19 14.87
CA THR A 79 5.92 0.04 15.60
C THR A 79 5.42 -1.29 15.05
N GLY A 80 4.38 -1.26 14.24
CA GLY A 80 3.87 -2.48 13.64
C GLY A 80 2.78 -2.22 12.65
N TYR A 81 2.34 -3.24 11.94
CA TYR A 81 1.25 -3.10 10.99
C TYR A 81 0.65 -4.47 10.71
N GLN A 82 -0.53 -4.47 10.15
CA GLN A 82 -1.21 -5.70 9.81
C GLN A 82 -2.03 -5.46 8.57
N ILE A 83 -1.96 -6.38 7.61
CA ILE A 83 -2.79 -6.30 6.40
C ILE A 83 -4.14 -6.90 6.76
N LEU A 84 -5.19 -6.12 6.62
CA LEU A 84 -6.53 -6.56 6.98
C LEU A 84 -7.28 -7.18 5.81
N SER A 85 -7.10 -6.66 4.61
CA SER A 85 -7.78 -7.22 3.45
C SER A 85 -7.12 -6.78 2.14
N GLU A 86 -7.36 -7.55 1.09
CA GLU A 86 -6.89 -7.23 -0.23
C GLU A 86 -8.05 -7.54 -1.17
N GLU A 87 -8.50 -6.55 -1.93
CA GLU A 87 -9.58 -6.75 -2.88
C GLU A 87 -9.11 -6.35 -4.27
N ILE A 88 -9.33 -7.21 -5.24
CA ILE A 88 -8.95 -6.95 -6.61
C ILE A 88 -10.23 -6.86 -7.42
N SER A 89 -10.33 -5.86 -8.31
CA SER A 89 -11.55 -5.65 -9.09
C SER A 89 -11.78 -6.82 -10.04
N GLU A 90 -12.99 -6.97 -10.52
CA GLU A 90 -13.36 -8.05 -11.41
C GLU A 90 -12.50 -8.07 -12.67
N ASP A 91 -12.15 -6.93 -13.18
CA ASP A 91 -11.34 -6.86 -14.40
C ASP A 91 -9.84 -7.04 -14.09
N GLY A 92 -9.49 -7.18 -12.83
CA GLY A 92 -8.11 -7.38 -12.44
C GLY A 92 -7.20 -6.17 -12.63
N GLN A 93 -7.76 -5.01 -12.89
CA GLN A 93 -6.97 -3.82 -13.18
C GLN A 93 -6.78 -2.89 -11.98
N GLN A 94 -7.56 -3.09 -10.94
CA GLN A 94 -7.49 -2.25 -9.76
C GLN A 94 -7.50 -3.09 -8.49
N ALA A 95 -6.93 -2.58 -7.43
CA ALA A 95 -6.93 -3.29 -6.16
C ALA A 95 -6.93 -2.31 -5.00
N THR A 96 -7.44 -2.74 -3.86
CA THR A 96 -7.40 -1.94 -2.65
C THR A 96 -6.91 -2.86 -1.53
N VAL A 97 -5.93 -2.39 -0.78
CA VAL A 97 -5.42 -3.13 0.36
C VAL A 97 -5.71 -2.28 1.59
N LYS A 98 -6.33 -2.88 2.60
CA LYS A 98 -6.60 -2.18 3.84
C LYS A 98 -5.57 -2.68 4.85
N ALA A 99 -4.89 -1.77 5.50
CA ALA A 99 -3.88 -2.11 6.50
C ALA A 99 -4.11 -1.31 7.76
N GLU A 100 -3.71 -1.86 8.89
CA GLU A 100 -3.81 -1.15 10.15
C GLU A 100 -2.37 -0.90 10.58
N ILE A 101 -2.07 0.34 10.90
CA ILE A 101 -0.72 0.74 11.28
C ILE A 101 -0.72 1.13 12.74
N GLU A 102 0.23 0.59 13.50
CA GLU A 102 0.33 0.88 14.91
C GLU A 102 1.52 1.79 15.17
N TYR A 103 1.33 2.79 16.00
CA TYR A 103 2.35 3.78 16.31
C TYR A 103 2.87 3.60 17.74
N GLY A 104 4.00 4.20 18.01
CA GLY A 104 4.66 4.08 19.31
C GLY A 104 3.84 4.56 20.49
N ASN A 105 2.88 5.46 20.26
CA ASN A 105 2.03 5.96 21.32
C ASN A 105 0.82 5.03 21.56
N GLY A 106 0.77 3.91 20.86
CA GLY A 106 -0.34 2.96 21.00
C GLY A 106 -1.51 3.20 20.07
N LYS A 107 -1.46 4.27 19.29
CA LYS A 107 -2.54 4.60 18.39
C LYS A 107 -2.50 3.68 17.19
N LYS A 108 -3.67 3.32 16.66
CA LYS A 108 -3.77 2.49 15.49
C LYS A 108 -4.64 3.20 14.45
N ASP A 109 -4.18 3.21 13.19
CA ASP A 109 -4.90 3.83 12.12
C ASP A 109 -5.10 2.83 11.02
N LYS A 110 -6.28 2.85 10.40
CA LYS A 110 -6.55 2.01 9.24
C LYS A 110 -6.35 2.86 8.00
N GLN A 111 -5.59 2.34 7.05
CA GLN A 111 -5.31 3.05 5.82
C GLN A 111 -5.66 2.19 4.63
N ASN A 112 -6.19 2.81 3.58
CA ASN A 112 -6.50 2.10 2.36
C ASN A 112 -5.43 2.49 1.34
N PHE A 113 -4.89 1.47 0.67
CA PHE A 113 -3.90 1.69 -0.37
C PHE A 113 -4.54 1.24 -1.66
N ASP A 114 -4.73 2.17 -2.58
CA ASP A 114 -5.38 1.87 -3.85
C ASP A 114 -4.33 1.71 -4.95
N PHE A 115 -4.48 0.67 -5.74
CA PHE A 115 -3.53 0.35 -6.79
C PHE A 115 -4.20 0.22 -8.13
N GLU A 116 -3.44 0.41 -9.22
CA GLU A 116 -3.92 0.13 -10.55
C GLU A 116 -2.80 -0.65 -11.24
N LEU A 117 -3.18 -1.52 -12.15
CA LEU A 117 -2.23 -2.35 -12.86
C LEU A 117 -1.77 -1.58 -14.10
N VAL A 118 -0.49 -1.29 -14.20
CA VAL A 118 0.07 -0.54 -15.32
C VAL A 118 1.18 -1.38 -15.92
N ASP A 119 1.00 -1.82 -17.15
CA ASP A 119 1.97 -2.66 -17.86
C ASP A 119 2.39 -3.88 -17.03
N GLY A 120 1.43 -4.51 -16.40
CA GLY A 120 1.69 -5.72 -15.63
C GLY A 120 2.27 -5.49 -14.24
N VAL A 121 2.36 -4.23 -13.83
CA VAL A 121 2.93 -3.90 -12.51
C VAL A 121 1.91 -3.11 -11.72
N TRP A 122 1.73 -3.45 -10.45
CA TRP A 122 0.82 -2.72 -9.60
C TRP A 122 1.48 -1.42 -9.16
N LYS A 123 0.76 -0.31 -9.36
CA LYS A 123 1.26 1.00 -8.97
C LYS A 123 0.29 1.63 -7.98
N LEU A 124 0.81 2.32 -6.99
CA LEU A 124 -0.03 2.96 -5.99
C LEU A 124 -0.63 4.23 -6.61
N VAL A 125 -1.91 4.43 -6.39
CA VAL A 125 -2.62 5.57 -6.94
C VAL A 125 -2.70 6.66 -5.89
N LEU A 126 -2.34 7.87 -6.28
CA LEU A 126 -2.41 8.98 -5.36
C LEU A 126 -3.83 9.53 -5.38
N LYS A 127 -4.52 9.46 -4.26
CA LYS A 127 -5.87 9.95 -4.18
C LYS A 127 -5.89 11.36 -3.64
N LYS A 128 -6.81 12.15 -4.11
CA LYS A 128 -6.92 13.52 -3.65
C LYS A 128 -8.14 13.76 -2.81
#